data_3125ee2156e70cb4beca206adf8c9071
#
_entry.id   3125ee2156e70cb4beca206adf8c9071
#
_cell.length_a   1.000
_cell.length_b   1.000
_cell.length_c   1.000
_cell.angle_alpha   90.00
_cell.angle_beta   90.00
_cell.angle_gamma   90.00
#
_symmetry.space_group_name_H-M   'P 1'
#
loop_
_entity.id
_entity.type
_entity.pdbx_description
1 polymer ?
#
loop_
_entity_poly.entity_id
_entity_poly.type
_entity_poly.pdbx_seq_one_letter_code
_entity_poly.pdbx_strand_id
1 'polypeptide(L)'
;QYDNIFYEKSYFSTAMYYRFFIPKIFCDFERVIYCDSDMLFKKDISELFFIDLKGKAIAACRDVAVLYSYRKRSEIWQRNIGHNFDKIGILSIDNYFNSGLIIFDINKCVKIQSVSLCLNILKKYDNLYLPDQDVLNIAFQNNVYFLHLRWNFQWTIHIECKQKSLYLSQQIIEEIYEARMDPGIIHYISETKP
;
A
#
# COMPACT_ATOMS: atom_id res chain seq x y z
N GLN A 1 -9.60 20.64 -13.23
CA GLN A 1 -9.27 21.53 -12.07
C GLN A 1 -8.12 21.00 -11.21
N TYR A 2 -7.58 19.78 -11.51
CA TYR A 2 -6.51 19.13 -10.73
C TYR A 2 -5.22 18.89 -11.51
N ASP A 3 -5.17 19.26 -12.80
CA ASP A 3 -4.09 18.94 -13.74
C ASP A 3 -2.70 19.45 -13.32
N ASN A 4 -2.64 20.51 -12.50
CA ASN A 4 -1.38 21.08 -12.02
C ASN A 4 -0.89 20.49 -10.69
N ILE A 5 -1.59 19.50 -10.13
CA ILE A 5 -1.25 18.90 -8.84
C ILE A 5 -0.54 17.56 -9.04
N PHE A 6 -0.84 16.89 -10.15
CA PHE A 6 -0.29 15.59 -10.47
C PHE A 6 1.01 15.74 -11.23
N TYR A 7 2.09 15.24 -10.69
CA TYR A 7 3.37 15.18 -11.36
C TYR A 7 3.68 13.77 -11.82
N GLU A 8 4.23 13.67 -13.02
CA GLU A 8 4.70 12.40 -13.57
C GLU A 8 6.17 12.20 -13.22
N LYS A 9 6.49 11.00 -12.75
CA LYS A 9 7.87 10.50 -12.75
C LYS A 9 7.98 9.48 -13.88
N SER A 10 9.17 9.32 -14.45
CA SER A 10 9.45 8.52 -15.66
C SER A 10 8.82 7.12 -15.71
N TYR A 11 8.41 6.56 -14.58
CA TYR A 11 7.80 5.22 -14.45
C TYR A 11 6.35 5.24 -13.97
N PHE A 12 5.77 6.41 -13.63
CA PHE A 12 4.45 6.52 -13.04
C PHE A 12 3.57 7.48 -13.83
N SER A 13 2.44 6.98 -14.32
CA SER A 13 1.44 7.82 -14.97
C SER A 13 0.54 8.51 -13.94
N THR A 14 -0.12 9.61 -14.33
CA THR A 14 -1.11 10.31 -13.50
C THR A 14 -2.28 9.41 -13.09
N ALA A 15 -2.52 8.30 -13.81
CA ALA A 15 -3.57 7.33 -13.49
C ALA A 15 -3.42 6.71 -12.08
N MET A 16 -2.20 6.63 -11.53
CA MET A 16 -1.98 6.13 -10.17
C MET A 16 -2.73 6.94 -9.10
N TYR A 17 -2.96 8.23 -9.34
CA TYR A 17 -3.66 9.10 -8.40
C TYR A 17 -5.19 8.92 -8.42
N TYR A 18 -5.76 8.23 -9.44
CA TYR A 18 -7.20 8.04 -9.53
C TYR A 18 -7.77 7.25 -8.34
N ARG A 19 -6.96 6.40 -7.71
CA ARG A 19 -7.36 5.68 -6.50
C ARG A 19 -7.71 6.59 -5.31
N PHE A 20 -7.21 7.84 -5.27
CA PHE A 20 -7.58 8.82 -4.25
C PHE A 20 -9.06 9.22 -4.33
N PHE A 21 -9.62 9.18 -5.53
CA PHE A 21 -10.99 9.63 -5.79
C PHE A 21 -12.05 8.53 -5.61
N ILE A 22 -11.63 7.28 -5.35
CA ILE A 22 -12.55 6.16 -5.14
C ILE A 22 -13.66 6.51 -4.15
N PRO A 23 -13.38 7.08 -2.96
CA PRO A 23 -14.44 7.41 -2.00
C PRO A 23 -15.43 8.48 -2.49
N LYS A 24 -15.02 9.31 -3.43
CA LYS A 24 -15.87 10.33 -4.03
C LYS A 24 -16.69 9.80 -5.21
N ILE A 25 -16.07 8.96 -6.05
CA ILE A 25 -16.69 8.42 -7.26
C ILE A 25 -17.73 7.35 -6.90
N PHE A 26 -17.44 6.55 -5.88
CA PHE A 26 -18.27 5.44 -5.45
C PHE A 26 -19.01 5.73 -4.13
N CYS A 27 -19.44 7.00 -3.94
CA CYS A 27 -20.06 7.45 -2.70
C CYS A 27 -21.40 6.77 -2.37
N ASP A 28 -22.06 6.14 -3.35
CA ASP A 28 -23.30 5.40 -3.18
C ASP A 28 -23.10 3.96 -2.68
N PHE A 29 -21.85 3.51 -2.58
CA PHE A 29 -21.50 2.19 -2.07
C PHE A 29 -21.01 2.28 -0.62
N GLU A 30 -21.25 1.23 0.15
CA GLU A 30 -20.70 1.13 1.51
C GLU A 30 -19.23 0.74 1.50
N ARG A 31 -18.85 -0.11 0.53
CA ARG A 31 -17.50 -0.67 0.43
C ARG A 31 -17.04 -0.84 -1.01
N VAL A 32 -15.76 -0.60 -1.25
CA VAL A 32 -15.10 -0.81 -2.55
C VAL A 32 -13.78 -1.51 -2.33
N ILE A 33 -13.47 -2.52 -3.15
CA ILE A 33 -12.16 -3.15 -3.23
C ILE A 33 -11.46 -2.61 -4.48
N TYR A 34 -10.31 -1.99 -4.28
CA TYR A 34 -9.40 -1.59 -5.34
C TYR A 34 -8.28 -2.62 -5.47
N CYS A 35 -7.97 -2.99 -6.71
CA CYS A 35 -6.85 -3.87 -7.04
C CYS A 35 -6.06 -3.32 -8.22
N ASP A 36 -4.73 -3.39 -8.14
CA ASP A 36 -3.87 -3.10 -9.29
C ASP A 36 -4.05 -4.16 -10.39
N SER A 37 -3.77 -3.79 -11.64
CA SER A 37 -3.99 -4.66 -12.81
C SER A 37 -2.99 -5.81 -12.94
N ASP A 38 -1.92 -5.81 -12.16
CA ASP A 38 -0.85 -6.81 -12.15
C ASP A 38 -0.99 -7.82 -11.00
N MET A 39 -2.25 -8.12 -10.64
CA MET A 39 -2.61 -9.10 -9.61
C MET A 39 -3.26 -10.37 -10.20
N LEU A 40 -2.86 -11.52 -9.67
CA LEU A 40 -3.46 -12.82 -9.96
C LEU A 40 -4.24 -13.33 -8.75
N PHE A 41 -5.55 -13.48 -8.92
CA PHE A 41 -6.45 -13.97 -7.88
C PHE A 41 -6.43 -15.50 -7.83
N LYS A 42 -6.11 -16.06 -6.65
CA LYS A 42 -6.07 -17.51 -6.39
C LYS A 42 -7.24 -17.97 -5.52
N LYS A 43 -7.89 -17.01 -4.82
CA LYS A 43 -9.05 -17.26 -3.96
C LYS A 43 -10.17 -16.28 -4.25
N ASP A 44 -11.35 -16.58 -3.75
CA ASP A 44 -12.50 -15.70 -3.80
C ASP A 44 -12.26 -14.45 -2.95
N ILE A 45 -12.35 -13.28 -3.60
CA ILE A 45 -12.15 -11.99 -2.92
C ILE A 45 -13.38 -11.54 -2.11
N SER A 46 -14.50 -12.24 -2.20
CA SER A 46 -15.69 -11.93 -1.38
C SER A 46 -15.40 -11.97 0.11
N GLU A 47 -14.44 -12.84 0.55
CA GLU A 47 -13.96 -12.86 1.92
C GLU A 47 -13.47 -11.49 2.39
N LEU A 48 -12.80 -10.74 1.51
CA LEU A 48 -12.31 -9.40 1.80
C LEU A 48 -13.42 -8.36 1.86
N PHE A 49 -14.46 -8.56 1.06
CA PHE A 49 -15.59 -7.63 1.02
C PHE A 49 -16.35 -7.61 2.36
N PHE A 50 -16.47 -8.74 3.02
CA PHE A 50 -17.21 -8.88 4.29
C PHE A 50 -16.35 -8.75 5.55
N ILE A 51 -15.03 -8.56 5.42
CA ILE A 51 -14.14 -8.46 6.57
C ILE A 51 -14.51 -7.26 7.48
N ASP A 52 -14.48 -7.48 8.80
CA ASP A 52 -14.65 -6.40 9.76
C ASP A 52 -13.37 -5.55 9.84
N LEU A 53 -13.43 -4.30 9.41
CA LEU A 53 -12.30 -3.36 9.45
C LEU A 53 -12.02 -2.79 10.85
N LYS A 54 -12.68 -3.29 11.91
CA LYS A 54 -12.49 -2.85 13.31
C LYS A 54 -12.51 -1.33 13.49
N GLY A 55 -13.45 -0.69 12.80
CA GLY A 55 -13.60 0.76 12.88
C GLY A 55 -12.64 1.57 12.01
N LYS A 56 -11.74 0.94 11.25
CA LYS A 56 -10.80 1.63 10.34
C LYS A 56 -11.47 2.04 9.03
N ALA A 57 -10.89 3.04 8.36
CA ALA A 57 -11.40 3.56 7.10
C ALA A 57 -10.98 2.73 5.89
N ILE A 58 -9.83 2.06 5.97
CA ILE A 58 -9.35 1.17 4.92
C ILE A 58 -8.81 -0.13 5.52
N ALA A 59 -8.67 -1.16 4.65
CA ALA A 59 -7.80 -2.30 4.92
C ALA A 59 -6.81 -2.50 3.77
N ALA A 60 -5.57 -2.89 4.11
CA ALA A 60 -4.49 -3.15 3.16
C ALA A 60 -3.46 -4.11 3.78
N CYS A 61 -2.57 -4.68 2.96
CA CYS A 61 -1.44 -5.47 3.44
C CYS A 61 -0.21 -4.59 3.67
N ARG A 62 0.63 -4.95 4.65
CA ARG A 62 1.94 -4.31 4.81
C ARG A 62 2.77 -4.42 3.54
N ASP A 63 3.51 -3.38 3.21
CA ASP A 63 4.53 -3.45 2.16
C ASP A 63 5.83 -4.01 2.71
N VAL A 64 5.96 -5.32 2.62
CA VAL A 64 7.13 -6.02 3.18
C VAL A 64 8.40 -5.74 2.37
N ALA A 65 8.28 -5.44 1.08
CA ALA A 65 9.44 -5.08 0.25
C ALA A 65 10.03 -3.74 0.69
N VAL A 66 9.18 -2.74 0.91
CA VAL A 66 9.59 -1.43 1.44
C VAL A 66 10.15 -1.57 2.86
N LEU A 67 9.44 -2.29 3.75
CA LEU A 67 9.88 -2.51 5.13
C LEU A 67 11.26 -3.20 5.20
N TYR A 68 11.46 -4.26 4.43
CA TYR A 68 12.74 -4.96 4.35
C TYR A 68 13.86 -4.06 3.84
N SER A 69 13.61 -3.35 2.73
CA SER A 69 14.59 -2.45 2.13
C SER A 69 14.99 -1.32 3.08
N TYR A 70 14.03 -0.77 3.81
CA TYR A 70 14.26 0.26 4.84
C TYR A 70 15.17 -0.25 5.96
N ARG A 71 14.86 -1.39 6.53
CA ARG A 71 15.60 -1.96 7.66
C ARG A 71 16.98 -2.45 7.25
N LYS A 72 17.12 -3.02 6.05
CA LYS A 72 18.41 -3.45 5.48
C LYS A 72 19.32 -2.26 5.15
N ARG A 73 18.78 -1.05 5.05
CA ARG A 73 19.50 0.15 4.61
C ARG A 73 20.33 -0.12 3.35
N SER A 74 19.72 -0.81 2.36
CA SER A 74 20.39 -1.09 1.08
C SER A 74 20.86 0.20 0.42
N GLU A 75 21.89 0.14 -0.43
CA GLU A 75 22.39 1.32 -1.15
C GLU A 75 21.31 2.01 -1.98
N ILE A 76 20.40 1.24 -2.58
CA ILE A 76 19.23 1.75 -3.31
C ILE A 76 18.33 2.53 -2.35
N TRP A 77 18.09 1.98 -1.15
CA TRP A 77 17.31 2.64 -0.13
C TRP A 77 17.95 3.95 0.32
N GLN A 78 19.25 3.94 0.62
CA GLN A 78 19.98 5.14 1.08
C GLN A 78 19.97 6.27 0.05
N ARG A 79 20.03 5.93 -1.25
CA ARG A 79 20.02 6.93 -2.33
C ARG A 79 18.62 7.50 -2.59
N ASN A 80 17.59 6.68 -2.53
CA ASN A 80 16.27 7.03 -3.09
C ASN A 80 15.16 7.16 -2.05
N ILE A 81 15.16 6.36 -0.98
CA ILE A 81 14.03 6.26 -0.05
C ILE A 81 14.41 6.67 1.38
N GLY A 82 15.57 6.27 1.88
CA GLY A 82 15.95 6.31 3.30
C GLY A 82 16.01 7.69 3.93
N HIS A 83 16.02 8.75 3.13
CA HIS A 83 16.06 10.11 3.64
C HIS A 83 14.68 10.77 3.77
N ASN A 84 13.60 10.15 3.29
CA ASN A 84 12.34 10.85 3.10
C ASN A 84 11.21 10.45 4.05
N PHE A 85 11.14 9.23 4.59
CA PHE A 85 9.98 8.82 5.40
C PHE A 85 9.76 9.69 6.63
N ASP A 86 10.82 9.97 7.40
CA ASP A 86 10.70 10.83 8.57
C ASP A 86 10.33 12.27 8.19
N LYS A 87 10.77 12.71 6.99
CA LYS A 87 10.52 14.08 6.48
C LYS A 87 9.13 14.26 5.90
N ILE A 88 8.52 13.20 5.37
CA ILE A 88 7.18 13.25 4.78
C ILE A 88 6.06 12.93 5.76
N GLY A 89 6.38 12.67 7.04
CA GLY A 89 5.39 12.49 8.09
C GLY A 89 4.82 11.09 8.21
N ILE A 90 5.53 10.05 7.74
CA ILE A 90 5.21 8.65 8.02
C ILE A 90 5.64 8.33 9.45
N LEU A 91 4.68 8.01 10.32
CA LEU A 91 4.91 7.81 11.76
C LEU A 91 5.63 6.48 12.07
N SER A 92 5.40 5.43 11.28
CA SER A 92 6.00 4.13 11.49
C SER A 92 6.08 3.36 10.19
N ILE A 93 7.28 2.94 9.84
CA ILE A 93 7.52 2.07 8.68
C ILE A 93 6.89 0.68 8.85
N ASP A 94 6.73 0.20 10.07
CA ASP A 94 6.09 -1.08 10.36
C ASP A 94 4.59 -1.10 9.98
N ASN A 95 4.02 0.09 9.86
CA ASN A 95 2.63 0.32 9.45
C ASN A 95 2.50 0.85 8.02
N TYR A 96 3.58 0.79 7.24
CA TYR A 96 3.54 1.16 5.84
C TYR A 96 2.89 0.05 5.01
N PHE A 97 1.84 0.39 4.27
CA PHE A 97 1.08 -0.58 3.46
C PHE A 97 1.31 -0.39 1.96
N ASN A 98 1.15 -1.49 1.22
CA ASN A 98 1.16 -1.49 -0.23
C ASN A 98 -0.19 -1.01 -0.78
N SER A 99 -0.16 -0.09 -1.74
CA SER A 99 -1.36 0.54 -2.32
C SER A 99 -2.05 -0.28 -3.40
N GLY A 100 -1.49 -1.42 -3.79
CA GLY A 100 -2.04 -2.24 -4.88
C GLY A 100 -3.32 -2.99 -4.54
N LEU A 101 -3.57 -3.29 -3.25
CA LEU A 101 -4.85 -3.81 -2.75
C LEU A 101 -5.33 -2.94 -1.61
N ILE A 102 -6.49 -2.32 -1.77
CA ILE A 102 -7.12 -1.51 -0.73
C ILE A 102 -8.61 -1.79 -0.66
N ILE A 103 -9.11 -2.05 0.53
CA ILE A 103 -10.55 -2.11 0.82
C ILE A 103 -10.93 -0.79 1.46
N PHE A 104 -11.85 -0.06 0.86
CA PHE A 104 -12.36 1.21 1.36
C PHE A 104 -13.70 1.02 2.07
N ASP A 105 -13.82 1.49 3.31
CA ASP A 105 -15.09 1.82 3.95
C ASP A 105 -15.44 3.24 3.50
N ILE A 106 -16.33 3.35 2.54
CA ILE A 106 -16.62 4.63 1.84
C ILE A 106 -17.15 5.69 2.81
N ASN A 107 -18.05 5.30 3.71
CA ASN A 107 -18.62 6.23 4.68
C ASN A 107 -17.55 6.83 5.61
N LYS A 108 -16.60 6.01 6.07
CA LYS A 108 -15.51 6.50 6.89
C LYS A 108 -14.51 7.34 6.11
N CYS A 109 -14.19 6.95 4.87
CA CYS A 109 -13.32 7.74 4.00
C CYS A 109 -13.91 9.14 3.72
N VAL A 110 -15.22 9.22 3.48
CA VAL A 110 -15.93 10.50 3.34
C VAL A 110 -15.88 11.29 4.64
N LYS A 111 -16.15 10.65 5.78
CA LYS A 111 -16.13 11.32 7.10
C LYS A 111 -14.79 11.96 7.43
N ILE A 112 -13.68 11.32 7.09
CA ILE A 112 -12.32 11.87 7.29
C ILE A 112 -11.87 12.77 6.15
N GLN A 113 -12.72 13.02 5.14
CA GLN A 113 -12.41 13.83 3.97
C GLN A 113 -11.15 13.34 3.23
N SER A 114 -11.01 12.03 3.06
CA SER A 114 -9.79 11.37 2.59
C SER A 114 -9.27 11.90 1.25
N VAL A 115 -10.16 12.26 0.32
CA VAL A 115 -9.79 12.84 -0.98
C VAL A 115 -9.06 14.17 -0.79
N SER A 116 -9.65 15.10 -0.03
CA SER A 116 -9.05 16.41 0.25
C SER A 116 -7.73 16.26 1.02
N LEU A 117 -7.68 15.30 1.95
CA LEU A 117 -6.47 14.99 2.71
C LEU A 117 -5.34 14.51 1.78
N CYS A 118 -5.60 13.54 0.89
CA CYS A 118 -4.61 13.05 -0.08
C CYS A 118 -4.11 14.19 -0.98
N LEU A 119 -5.01 15.02 -1.51
CA LEU A 119 -4.62 16.14 -2.38
C LEU A 119 -3.78 17.19 -1.66
N ASN A 120 -4.08 17.47 -0.39
CA ASN A 120 -3.30 18.40 0.42
C ASN A 120 -1.90 17.85 0.74
N ILE A 121 -1.78 16.53 1.01
CA ILE A 121 -0.50 15.86 1.23
C ILE A 121 0.33 15.92 -0.06
N LEU A 122 -0.27 15.59 -1.21
CA LEU A 122 0.41 15.63 -2.51
C LEU A 122 0.95 17.02 -2.85
N LYS A 123 0.21 18.09 -2.51
CA LYS A 123 0.66 19.47 -2.68
C LYS A 123 1.79 19.88 -1.73
N LYS A 124 1.83 19.27 -0.55
CA LYS A 124 2.79 19.62 0.50
C LYS A 124 4.19 19.04 0.26
N TYR A 125 4.28 17.89 -0.41
CA TYR A 125 5.53 17.14 -0.54
C TYR A 125 5.91 16.90 -2.00
N ASP A 126 7.04 17.50 -2.44
CA ASP A 126 7.54 17.40 -3.82
C ASP A 126 8.41 16.15 -4.08
N ASN A 127 8.90 15.49 -3.04
CA ASN A 127 9.89 14.42 -3.11
C ASN A 127 9.38 13.08 -2.57
N LEU A 128 8.16 12.69 -2.94
CA LEU A 128 7.62 11.38 -2.64
C LEU A 128 8.31 10.32 -3.52
N TYR A 129 8.67 9.18 -2.95
CA TYR A 129 9.33 8.10 -3.69
C TYR A 129 8.32 7.23 -4.45
N LEU A 130 7.28 6.78 -3.76
CA LEU A 130 6.11 6.11 -4.30
C LEU A 130 4.91 7.05 -4.12
N PRO A 131 4.71 8.03 -5.02
CA PRO A 131 3.91 9.20 -4.73
C PRO A 131 2.49 8.90 -4.27
N ASP A 132 1.79 7.99 -4.92
CA ASP A 132 0.43 7.59 -4.54
C ASP A 132 0.42 6.76 -3.25
N GLN A 133 1.36 5.83 -3.11
CA GLN A 133 1.46 4.97 -1.94
C GLN A 133 1.89 5.77 -0.69
N ASP A 134 2.86 6.68 -0.83
CA ASP A 134 3.31 7.55 0.27
C ASP A 134 2.16 8.44 0.76
N VAL A 135 1.43 9.07 -0.17
CA VAL A 135 0.26 9.90 0.15
C VAL A 135 -0.80 9.11 0.92
N LEU A 136 -1.16 7.92 0.44
CA LEU A 136 -2.14 7.06 1.11
C LEU A 136 -1.66 6.63 2.49
N ASN A 137 -0.39 6.28 2.64
CA ASN A 137 0.19 5.89 3.92
C ASN A 137 0.16 7.04 4.94
N ILE A 138 0.44 8.28 4.51
CA ILE A 138 0.33 9.46 5.37
C ILE A 138 -1.15 9.74 5.74
N ALA A 139 -2.04 9.67 4.74
CA ALA A 139 -3.45 9.99 4.93
C ALA A 139 -4.18 9.00 5.87
N PHE A 140 -3.82 7.72 5.80
CA PHE A 140 -4.53 6.64 6.49
C PHE A 140 -3.75 5.98 7.61
N GLN A 141 -2.54 6.44 7.98
CA GLN A 141 -1.63 5.75 8.92
C GLN A 141 -2.27 5.34 10.27
N ASN A 142 -3.31 6.03 10.74
CA ASN A 142 -4.06 5.68 11.94
C ASN A 142 -5.42 5.02 11.65
N ASN A 143 -5.76 4.87 10.36
CA ASN A 143 -7.07 4.42 9.89
C ASN A 143 -6.99 3.18 8.97
N VAL A 144 -5.92 2.39 9.08
CA VAL A 144 -5.74 1.15 8.31
C VAL A 144 -5.92 -0.08 9.19
N TYR A 145 -6.68 -1.06 8.70
CA TYR A 145 -6.73 -2.43 9.21
C TYR A 145 -5.77 -3.29 8.37
N PHE A 146 -4.82 -3.96 9.01
CA PHE A 146 -3.85 -4.78 8.30
C PHE A 146 -4.40 -6.17 8.01
N LEU A 147 -4.48 -6.48 6.71
CA LEU A 147 -4.79 -7.81 6.20
C LEU A 147 -3.58 -8.73 6.31
N HIS A 148 -3.84 -10.05 6.39
CA HIS A 148 -2.80 -11.06 6.25
C HIS A 148 -2.11 -10.96 4.87
N LEU A 149 -0.80 -11.13 4.81
CA LEU A 149 0.02 -10.96 3.61
C LEU A 149 -0.38 -11.86 2.43
N ARG A 150 -1.13 -12.94 2.66
CA ARG A 150 -1.71 -13.79 1.59
C ARG A 150 -2.57 -13.04 0.59
N TRP A 151 -3.20 -11.93 1.02
CA TRP A 151 -4.09 -11.14 0.19
C TRP A 151 -3.38 -10.12 -0.71
N ASN A 152 -2.08 -9.93 -0.51
CA ASN A 152 -1.24 -9.13 -1.40
C ASN A 152 0.19 -9.69 -1.35
N PHE A 153 0.33 -10.96 -1.76
CA PHE A 153 1.62 -11.64 -1.77
C PHE A 153 2.48 -11.07 -2.89
N GLN A 154 3.42 -10.23 -2.53
CA GLN A 154 4.37 -9.62 -3.45
C GLN A 154 5.38 -10.69 -3.93
N TRP A 155 5.33 -11.05 -5.21
CA TRP A 155 6.11 -12.15 -5.79
C TRP A 155 7.62 -12.05 -5.51
N THR A 156 8.18 -10.86 -5.50
CA THR A 156 9.62 -10.62 -5.26
C THR A 156 10.08 -10.91 -3.83
N ILE A 157 9.16 -10.99 -2.87
CA ILE A 157 9.49 -11.22 -1.44
C ILE A 157 9.95 -12.64 -1.15
N HIS A 158 9.64 -13.62 -2.01
CA HIS A 158 10.00 -15.01 -1.77
C HIS A 158 11.51 -15.28 -1.89
N ILE A 159 12.28 -14.33 -2.45
CA ILE A 159 13.71 -14.48 -2.65
C ILE A 159 14.42 -14.27 -1.30
N GLU A 160 15.07 -15.33 -0.77
CA GLU A 160 16.02 -15.29 0.36
C GLU A 160 15.44 -15.11 1.80
N CYS A 161 14.60 -16.04 2.24
CA CYS A 161 14.09 -16.02 3.64
C CYS A 161 15.19 -16.01 4.73
N LYS A 162 16.38 -16.61 4.50
CA LYS A 162 17.45 -16.63 5.51
C LYS A 162 18.04 -15.25 5.81
N GLN A 163 18.14 -14.37 4.83
CA GLN A 163 18.65 -13.01 5.04
C GLN A 163 17.57 -12.07 5.61
N LYS A 164 16.30 -12.35 5.38
CA LYS A 164 15.19 -11.51 5.85
C LYS A 164 14.98 -11.61 7.37
N SER A 165 15.32 -12.74 8.00
CA SER A 165 15.23 -12.92 9.45
C SER A 165 16.04 -11.94 10.29
N LEU A 166 17.06 -11.32 9.69
CA LEU A 166 17.86 -10.29 10.35
C LEU A 166 17.16 -8.92 10.43
N TYR A 167 16.15 -8.70 9.58
CA TYR A 167 15.53 -7.37 9.37
C TYR A 167 14.02 -7.34 9.59
N LEU A 168 13.36 -8.49 9.59
CA LEU A 168 11.91 -8.61 9.79
C LEU A 168 11.62 -9.34 11.09
N SER A 169 10.48 -9.04 11.72
CA SER A 169 10.04 -9.77 12.89
C SER A 169 9.67 -11.21 12.55
N GLN A 170 9.76 -12.10 13.52
CA GLN A 170 9.39 -13.51 13.36
C GLN A 170 7.95 -13.67 12.85
N GLN A 171 7.02 -12.87 13.38
CA GLN A 171 5.62 -12.87 12.93
C GLN A 171 5.48 -12.54 11.43
N ILE A 172 6.18 -11.50 10.94
CA ILE A 172 6.13 -11.14 9.50
C ILE A 172 6.73 -12.26 8.64
N ILE A 173 7.79 -12.91 9.11
CA ILE A 173 8.41 -14.03 8.40
C ILE A 173 7.44 -15.21 8.29
N GLU A 174 6.76 -15.54 9.37
CA GLU A 174 5.73 -16.59 9.39
C GLU A 174 4.59 -16.27 8.42
N GLU A 175 4.07 -15.04 8.45
CA GLU A 175 3.05 -14.59 7.48
C GLU A 175 3.53 -14.69 6.02
N ILE A 176 4.80 -14.39 5.73
CA ILE A 176 5.38 -14.54 4.37
C ILE A 176 5.38 -16.01 3.95
N TYR A 177 5.79 -16.92 4.84
CA TYR A 177 5.78 -18.36 4.55
C TYR A 177 4.37 -18.88 4.29
N GLU A 178 3.41 -18.52 5.13
CA GLU A 178 2.01 -18.88 4.95
C GLU A 178 1.43 -18.34 3.64
N ALA A 179 1.70 -17.05 3.36
CA ALA A 179 1.27 -16.40 2.13
C ALA A 179 1.87 -17.05 0.87
N ARG A 180 3.12 -17.51 0.95
CA ARG A 180 3.79 -18.23 -0.14
C ARG A 180 3.17 -19.60 -0.41
N MET A 181 2.82 -20.33 0.65
CA MET A 181 2.27 -21.68 0.54
C MET A 181 0.82 -21.67 0.05
N ASP A 182 0.05 -20.65 0.44
CA ASP A 182 -1.38 -20.54 0.14
C ASP A 182 -1.75 -19.07 -0.15
N PRO A 183 -1.28 -18.48 -1.28
CA PRO A 183 -1.60 -17.10 -1.63
C PRO A 183 -3.07 -16.96 -2.01
N GLY A 184 -3.71 -15.91 -1.48
CA GLY A 184 -5.04 -15.48 -1.94
C GLY A 184 -4.94 -14.63 -3.21
N ILE A 185 -4.00 -13.67 -3.22
CA ILE A 185 -3.68 -12.83 -4.38
C ILE A 185 -2.16 -12.76 -4.51
N ILE A 186 -1.64 -13.00 -5.72
CA ILE A 186 -0.23 -12.80 -6.07
C ILE A 186 -0.11 -11.44 -6.79
N HIS A 187 0.77 -10.58 -6.31
CA HIS A 187 1.03 -9.26 -6.87
C HIS A 187 2.42 -9.20 -7.53
N TYR A 188 2.45 -8.91 -8.80
CA TYR A 188 3.66 -8.86 -9.62
C TYR A 188 4.24 -7.43 -9.68
N ILE A 189 4.81 -6.95 -8.56
CA ILE A 189 5.27 -5.57 -8.35
C ILE A 189 6.56 -5.18 -9.09
N SER A 190 7.20 -6.08 -9.83
CA SER A 190 8.48 -5.81 -10.50
C SER A 190 8.35 -5.74 -12.02
N GLU A 191 9.43 -5.31 -12.69
CA GLU A 191 9.53 -5.33 -14.16
C GLU A 191 9.48 -6.74 -14.75
N THR A 192 9.86 -7.77 -13.96
CA THR A 192 9.77 -9.17 -14.34
C THR A 192 8.37 -9.70 -14.06
N LYS A 193 7.43 -9.41 -14.96
CA LYS A 193 6.08 -9.99 -14.95
C LYS A 193 6.09 -11.29 -15.76
N PRO A 194 5.19 -12.28 -15.43
CA PRO A 194 5.05 -13.50 -16.22
C PRO A 194 4.57 -13.22 -17.63
#